data_925900b0d3f958cdd105be17783c6e9e
#
_entry.id   925900b0d3f958cdd105be17783c6e9e
#
_cell.length_a   1.000
_cell.length_b   1.000
_cell.length_c   1.000
_cell.angle_alpha   90.00
_cell.angle_beta   90.00
_cell.angle_gamma   90.00
#
_symmetry.space_group_name_H-M   'P 1'
#
loop_
_entity.id
_entity.type
_entity.pdbx_description
1 polymer ?
#
loop_
_entity_poly.entity_id
_entity_poly.type
_entity_poly.pdbx_seq_one_letter_code
_entity_poly.pdbx_strand_id
1 'polypeptide(L)'
;MKRDPNMKFKTSDNTELDYQIKGRGKPLIFITGFGGHQEVWSSQVDYFSKHGYQVITYDHRNFGKSQRTKVGHTSAQLTHDLIELLAFLKISKAAFIGHSMGGSVLYNLLHVKPELVELAVVVDQTPYMLNEQDWPYGYLDYDKNNYLELSQNQPKVHETLNGLDDDVFAKLKPAKIAHPFSREDNLDLLQEHMKHDWRPTVQDTQVPLYIVVAAQSPYYDANFGKWMDKQNKKVHFILVDQSGHDIMAEQPDEFNRILAEILKENNY
;
A
#
# COMPACT_ATOMS: atom_id res chain seq x y z
N MET A 1 1.30 -15.41 -26.27
CA MET A 1 2.27 -15.96 -25.32
C MET A 1 1.57 -16.10 -23.98
N LYS A 2 1.34 -17.32 -23.48
CA LYS A 2 0.90 -17.52 -22.09
C LYS A 2 2.07 -17.05 -21.22
N ARG A 3 1.88 -15.97 -20.45
CA ARG A 3 2.89 -15.49 -19.50
C ARG A 3 2.92 -16.45 -18.32
N ASP A 4 4.13 -16.72 -17.82
CA ASP A 4 4.34 -17.48 -16.58
C ASP A 4 3.63 -16.71 -15.43
N PRO A 5 2.70 -17.32 -14.70
CA PRO A 5 1.97 -16.66 -13.63
C PRO A 5 2.85 -16.37 -12.39
N ASN A 6 4.11 -16.82 -12.38
CA ASN A 6 5.03 -16.70 -11.24
C ASN A 6 6.37 -16.12 -11.71
N MET A 7 6.44 -14.81 -11.86
CA MET A 7 7.73 -14.15 -12.09
C MET A 7 8.42 -13.90 -10.75
N LYS A 8 9.72 -14.18 -10.72
CA LYS A 8 10.56 -14.02 -9.54
C LYS A 8 11.66 -13.00 -9.80
N PHE A 9 11.92 -12.18 -8.81
CA PHE A 9 13.02 -11.23 -8.79
C PHE A 9 13.88 -11.49 -7.55
N LYS A 10 15.19 -11.48 -7.71
CA LYS A 10 16.13 -11.68 -6.61
C LYS A 10 16.79 -10.36 -6.24
N THR A 11 16.60 -9.93 -5.00
CA THR A 11 17.21 -8.72 -4.43
C THR A 11 18.70 -8.89 -4.23
N SER A 12 19.42 -7.79 -3.98
CA SER A 12 20.86 -7.79 -3.73
C SER A 12 21.27 -8.59 -2.49
N ASP A 13 20.38 -8.71 -1.48
CA ASP A 13 20.57 -9.56 -0.31
C ASP A 13 20.16 -11.02 -0.53
N ASN A 14 19.87 -11.40 -1.78
CA ASN A 14 19.44 -12.72 -2.22
C ASN A 14 18.02 -13.16 -1.79
N THR A 15 17.17 -12.26 -1.35
CA THR A 15 15.75 -12.56 -1.07
C THR A 15 14.97 -12.60 -2.38
N GLU A 16 14.16 -13.64 -2.57
CA GLU A 16 13.33 -13.81 -3.77
C GLU A 16 11.94 -13.20 -3.56
N LEU A 17 11.56 -12.25 -4.41
CA LEU A 17 10.24 -11.62 -4.42
C LEU A 17 9.41 -12.15 -5.59
N ASP A 18 8.14 -12.45 -5.32
CA ASP A 18 7.15 -12.77 -6.35
C ASP A 18 6.52 -11.48 -6.87
N TYR A 19 6.41 -11.35 -8.19
CA TYR A 19 5.77 -10.22 -8.83
C TYR A 19 4.99 -10.63 -10.07
N GLN A 20 4.06 -9.78 -10.50
CA GLN A 20 3.27 -9.96 -11.71
C GLN A 20 3.30 -8.69 -12.55
N ILE A 21 3.25 -8.87 -13.87
CA ILE A 21 3.06 -7.78 -14.83
C ILE A 21 1.91 -8.13 -15.77
N LYS A 22 0.95 -7.22 -15.91
CA LYS A 22 -0.16 -7.37 -16.86
C LYS A 22 -0.39 -6.07 -17.63
N GLY A 23 -0.76 -6.19 -18.90
CA GLY A 23 -0.98 -5.02 -19.77
C GLY A 23 0.32 -4.44 -20.36
N ARG A 24 0.18 -3.26 -20.96
CA ARG A 24 1.26 -2.48 -21.58
C ARG A 24 0.91 -1.00 -21.50
N GLY A 25 1.89 -0.12 -21.48
CA GLY A 25 1.73 1.32 -21.40
C GLY A 25 2.49 1.92 -20.23
N LYS A 26 2.01 3.03 -19.68
CA LYS A 26 2.61 3.66 -18.49
C LYS A 26 2.51 2.72 -17.28
N PRO A 27 3.57 2.60 -16.46
CA PRO A 27 3.60 1.63 -15.36
C PRO A 27 2.79 2.09 -14.14
N LEU A 28 1.87 1.27 -13.67
CA LEU A 28 1.17 1.40 -12.39
C LEU A 28 1.71 0.34 -11.43
N ILE A 29 2.23 0.77 -10.28
CA ILE A 29 2.81 -0.10 -9.26
C ILE A 29 1.85 -0.15 -8.07
N PHE A 30 1.38 -1.35 -7.70
CA PHE A 30 0.49 -1.55 -6.57
C PHE A 30 1.22 -2.23 -5.42
N ILE A 31 1.12 -1.65 -4.22
CA ILE A 31 1.86 -2.03 -3.01
C ILE A 31 0.87 -2.45 -1.93
N THR A 32 1.01 -3.67 -1.42
CA THR A 32 0.09 -4.23 -0.41
C THR A 32 0.38 -3.74 1.00
N GLY A 33 -0.64 -3.83 1.87
CA GLY A 33 -0.54 -3.59 3.31
C GLY A 33 0.13 -4.73 4.08
N PHE A 34 0.19 -4.61 5.41
CA PHE A 34 0.77 -5.60 6.32
C PHE A 34 0.00 -6.93 6.24
N GLY A 35 0.72 -8.00 5.95
CA GLY A 35 0.13 -9.33 5.75
C GLY A 35 -0.66 -9.49 4.45
N GLY A 36 -0.63 -8.49 3.58
CA GLY A 36 -1.32 -8.49 2.31
C GLY A 36 -0.72 -9.47 1.29
N HIS A 37 -1.54 -9.80 0.30
CA HIS A 37 -1.16 -10.57 -0.89
C HIS A 37 -1.46 -9.72 -2.12
N GLN A 38 -0.62 -9.80 -3.15
CA GLN A 38 -0.81 -9.03 -4.38
C GLN A 38 -2.17 -9.28 -5.07
N GLU A 39 -2.81 -10.42 -4.80
CA GLU A 39 -4.13 -10.77 -5.31
C GLU A 39 -5.25 -9.82 -4.81
N VAL A 40 -5.03 -9.06 -3.74
CA VAL A 40 -5.98 -8.03 -3.28
C VAL A 40 -6.25 -6.97 -4.35
N TRP A 41 -5.27 -6.73 -5.23
CA TRP A 41 -5.34 -5.79 -6.34
C TRP A 41 -5.93 -6.39 -7.63
N SER A 42 -6.52 -7.57 -7.57
CA SER A 42 -6.93 -8.32 -8.77
C SER A 42 -7.94 -7.57 -9.65
N SER A 43 -8.83 -6.78 -9.08
CA SER A 43 -9.78 -5.94 -9.84
C SER A 43 -9.05 -4.81 -10.56
N GLN A 44 -8.12 -4.11 -9.89
CA GLN A 44 -7.31 -3.04 -10.47
C GLN A 44 -6.41 -3.57 -11.59
N VAL A 45 -5.80 -4.75 -11.38
CA VAL A 45 -5.00 -5.44 -12.39
C VAL A 45 -5.83 -5.73 -13.64
N ASP A 46 -7.04 -6.25 -13.46
CA ASP A 46 -7.93 -6.60 -14.58
C ASP A 46 -8.44 -5.35 -15.31
N TYR A 47 -8.76 -4.28 -14.58
CA TYR A 47 -9.26 -3.03 -15.14
C TYR A 47 -8.16 -2.28 -15.89
N PHE A 48 -7.10 -1.87 -15.21
CA PHE A 48 -6.09 -0.97 -15.77
C PHE A 48 -5.23 -1.63 -16.87
N SER A 49 -5.01 -2.95 -16.80
CA SER A 49 -4.30 -3.66 -17.87
C SER A 49 -5.04 -3.66 -19.22
N LYS A 50 -6.36 -3.46 -19.21
CA LYS A 50 -7.19 -3.33 -20.41
C LYS A 50 -7.34 -1.87 -20.87
N HIS A 51 -6.97 -0.91 -20.01
CA HIS A 51 -7.11 0.52 -20.27
C HIS A 51 -5.78 1.22 -20.58
N GLY A 52 -4.80 0.48 -21.11
CA GLY A 52 -3.56 1.07 -21.63
C GLY A 52 -2.44 1.25 -20.62
N TYR A 53 -2.52 0.58 -19.47
CA TYR A 53 -1.47 0.62 -18.45
C TYR A 53 -0.70 -0.71 -18.36
N GLN A 54 0.57 -0.62 -17.97
CA GLN A 54 1.34 -1.76 -17.51
C GLN A 54 1.19 -1.84 -15.98
N VAL A 55 0.41 -2.80 -15.52
CA VAL A 55 0.12 -2.99 -14.10
C VAL A 55 1.13 -3.96 -13.50
N ILE A 56 1.77 -3.56 -12.42
CA ILE A 56 2.77 -4.34 -11.69
C ILE A 56 2.31 -4.47 -10.25
N THR A 57 2.25 -5.71 -9.77
CA THR A 57 2.02 -6.06 -8.37
C THR A 57 3.13 -6.97 -7.88
N TYR A 58 3.40 -6.97 -6.59
CA TYR A 58 4.38 -7.86 -5.96
C TYR A 58 4.01 -8.16 -4.52
N ASP A 59 4.51 -9.27 -4.02
CA ASP A 59 4.47 -9.60 -2.60
C ASP A 59 5.77 -9.12 -1.93
N HIS A 60 5.65 -8.40 -0.82
CA HIS A 60 6.82 -8.06 0.00
C HIS A 60 7.54 -9.32 0.49
N ARG A 61 8.82 -9.21 0.87
CA ARG A 61 9.49 -10.28 1.63
C ARG A 61 8.62 -10.71 2.80
N ASN A 62 8.56 -11.99 3.09
CA ASN A 62 7.70 -12.64 4.09
C ASN A 62 6.20 -12.66 3.79
N PHE A 63 5.73 -12.05 2.69
CA PHE A 63 4.33 -12.01 2.32
C PHE A 63 4.05 -12.88 1.09
N GLY A 64 2.80 -13.30 0.94
CA GLY A 64 2.33 -14.01 -0.24
C GLY A 64 3.29 -15.13 -0.69
N LYS A 65 3.65 -15.10 -1.97
CA LYS A 65 4.55 -16.07 -2.62
C LYS A 65 6.04 -15.71 -2.52
N SER A 66 6.38 -14.55 -1.94
CA SER A 66 7.75 -14.14 -1.74
C SER A 66 8.44 -14.97 -0.66
N GLN A 67 9.76 -15.01 -0.72
CA GLN A 67 10.59 -15.78 0.20
C GLN A 67 10.38 -15.33 1.66
N ARG A 68 10.30 -16.31 2.56
CA ARG A 68 10.35 -16.09 4.01
C ARG A 68 11.82 -15.93 4.44
N THR A 69 12.11 -14.86 5.19
CA THR A 69 13.45 -14.51 5.67
C THR A 69 13.37 -13.89 7.05
N LYS A 70 14.44 -13.96 7.81
CA LYS A 70 14.58 -13.33 9.13
C LYS A 70 15.36 -12.00 9.10
N VAL A 71 15.69 -11.53 7.89
CA VAL A 71 16.45 -10.29 7.72
C VAL A 71 15.61 -9.26 6.96
N GLY A 72 15.89 -7.98 7.22
CA GLY A 72 15.26 -6.88 6.50
C GLY A 72 13.80 -6.61 6.91
N HIS A 73 13.46 -6.81 8.18
CA HIS A 73 12.13 -6.51 8.72
C HIS A 73 12.00 -5.03 9.08
N THR A 74 12.16 -4.15 8.09
CA THR A 74 12.03 -2.70 8.25
C THR A 74 11.35 -2.08 7.03
N SER A 75 10.64 -0.98 7.25
CA SER A 75 10.03 -0.19 6.17
C SER A 75 11.06 0.30 5.15
N ALA A 76 12.27 0.62 5.62
CA ALA A 76 13.38 1.00 4.75
C ALA A 76 13.79 -0.14 3.80
N GLN A 77 13.84 -1.39 4.32
CA GLN A 77 14.17 -2.54 3.48
C GLN A 77 13.06 -2.84 2.45
N LEU A 78 11.78 -2.76 2.85
CA LEU A 78 10.68 -2.94 1.90
C LEU A 78 10.73 -1.89 0.76
N THR A 79 11.09 -0.66 1.09
CA THR A 79 11.29 0.40 0.08
C THR A 79 12.50 0.11 -0.80
N HIS A 80 13.60 -0.38 -0.22
CA HIS A 80 14.78 -0.78 -0.98
C HIS A 80 14.49 -1.93 -1.95
N ASP A 81 13.74 -2.94 -1.52
CA ASP A 81 13.29 -4.06 -2.37
C ASP A 81 12.47 -3.55 -3.57
N LEU A 82 11.58 -2.59 -3.34
CA LEU A 82 10.80 -1.97 -4.42
C LEU A 82 11.72 -1.22 -5.40
N ILE A 83 12.68 -0.45 -4.91
CA ILE A 83 13.65 0.28 -5.76
C ILE A 83 14.46 -0.71 -6.63
N GLU A 84 14.92 -1.81 -6.05
CA GLU A 84 15.64 -2.86 -6.80
C GLU A 84 14.75 -3.55 -7.83
N LEU A 85 13.49 -3.81 -7.51
CA LEU A 85 12.51 -4.36 -8.47
C LEU A 85 12.30 -3.40 -9.65
N LEU A 86 12.14 -2.10 -9.39
CA LEU A 86 12.02 -1.09 -10.45
C LEU A 86 13.27 -1.04 -11.34
N ALA A 87 14.45 -1.08 -10.74
CA ALA A 87 15.73 -1.10 -11.48
C ALA A 87 15.84 -2.36 -12.37
N PHE A 88 15.48 -3.53 -11.83
CA PHE A 88 15.43 -4.80 -12.57
C PHE A 88 14.46 -4.73 -13.76
N LEU A 89 13.29 -4.13 -13.56
CA LEU A 89 12.27 -3.95 -14.60
C LEU A 89 12.59 -2.78 -15.56
N LYS A 90 13.67 -2.03 -15.30
CA LYS A 90 14.09 -0.84 -16.07
C LYS A 90 13.00 0.25 -16.08
N ILE A 91 12.31 0.41 -14.95
CA ILE A 91 11.31 1.46 -14.75
C ILE A 91 11.99 2.63 -14.05
N SER A 92 12.14 3.72 -14.76
CA SER A 92 12.78 4.94 -14.26
C SER A 92 11.81 5.88 -13.53
N LYS A 93 10.49 5.76 -13.81
CA LYS A 93 9.45 6.57 -13.18
C LYS A 93 8.08 5.91 -13.37
N ALA A 94 7.22 5.99 -12.37
CA ALA A 94 5.90 5.35 -12.39
C ALA A 94 4.87 6.10 -11.52
N ALA A 95 3.59 5.74 -11.67
CA ALA A 95 2.58 6.01 -10.65
C ALA A 95 2.52 4.84 -9.66
N PHE A 96 2.40 5.17 -8.38
CA PHE A 96 2.38 4.20 -7.28
C PHE A 96 1.10 4.29 -6.50
N ILE A 97 0.54 3.15 -6.18
CA ILE A 97 -0.66 3.01 -5.36
C ILE A 97 -0.34 2.10 -4.18
N GLY A 98 -0.35 2.64 -2.96
CA GLY A 98 0.01 1.92 -1.74
C GLY A 98 -1.14 1.88 -0.75
N HIS A 99 -1.54 0.67 -0.33
CA HIS A 99 -2.58 0.46 0.67
C HIS A 99 -1.96 0.19 2.04
N SER A 100 -2.49 0.85 3.10
CA SER A 100 -2.07 0.60 4.49
C SER A 100 -0.54 0.71 4.63
N MET A 101 0.17 -0.27 5.17
CA MET A 101 1.64 -0.28 5.24
C MET A 101 2.30 -0.02 3.87
N GLY A 102 1.67 -0.44 2.75
CA GLY A 102 2.14 -0.10 1.41
C GLY A 102 2.12 1.41 1.11
N GLY A 103 1.20 2.14 1.74
CA GLY A 103 1.20 3.61 1.75
C GLY A 103 2.41 4.18 2.49
N SER A 104 2.83 3.58 3.60
CA SER A 104 4.05 3.99 4.31
C SER A 104 5.33 3.66 3.53
N VAL A 105 5.36 2.54 2.82
CA VAL A 105 6.45 2.25 1.86
C VAL A 105 6.50 3.34 0.78
N LEU A 106 5.35 3.82 0.31
CA LEU A 106 5.27 4.90 -0.66
C LEU A 106 5.69 6.26 -0.07
N TYR A 107 5.33 6.57 1.19
CA TYR A 107 5.86 7.76 1.87
C TYR A 107 7.38 7.70 1.99
N ASN A 108 7.95 6.55 2.35
CA ASN A 108 9.39 6.38 2.40
C ASN A 108 10.03 6.52 0.99
N LEU A 109 9.42 5.98 -0.05
CA LEU A 109 9.91 6.16 -1.42
C LEU A 109 9.91 7.63 -1.84
N LEU A 110 8.85 8.39 -1.51
CA LEU A 110 8.79 9.84 -1.73
C LEU A 110 9.88 10.60 -0.99
N HIS A 111 10.30 10.12 0.19
CA HIS A 111 11.36 10.71 0.99
C HIS A 111 12.75 10.43 0.40
N VAL A 112 13.04 9.17 0.03
CA VAL A 112 14.41 8.75 -0.34
C VAL A 112 14.68 8.81 -1.84
N LYS A 113 13.64 8.68 -2.70
CA LYS A 113 13.74 8.60 -4.17
C LYS A 113 12.55 9.23 -4.88
N PRO A 114 12.22 10.51 -4.60
CA PRO A 114 11.05 11.17 -5.21
C PRO A 114 11.11 11.22 -6.74
N GLU A 115 12.30 11.17 -7.34
CA GLU A 115 12.50 11.15 -8.78
C GLU A 115 11.91 9.92 -9.48
N LEU A 116 11.72 8.82 -8.77
CA LEU A 116 11.07 7.60 -9.30
C LEU A 116 9.55 7.72 -9.34
N VAL A 117 8.97 8.68 -8.60
CA VAL A 117 7.52 8.81 -8.42
C VAL A 117 6.97 9.92 -9.30
N GLU A 118 6.11 9.59 -10.25
CA GLU A 118 5.38 10.56 -11.08
C GLU A 118 4.09 11.01 -10.41
N LEU A 119 3.42 10.06 -9.74
CA LEU A 119 2.18 10.23 -9.02
C LEU A 119 2.12 9.23 -7.88
N ALA A 120 1.67 9.67 -6.72
CA ALA A 120 1.48 8.83 -5.54
C ALA A 120 -0.01 8.79 -5.14
N VAL A 121 -0.54 7.59 -4.90
CA VAL A 121 -1.87 7.38 -4.32
C VAL A 121 -1.73 6.51 -3.09
N VAL A 122 -2.04 7.04 -1.93
CA VAL A 122 -2.05 6.31 -0.66
C VAL A 122 -3.48 5.99 -0.28
N VAL A 123 -3.75 4.72 0.00
CA VAL A 123 -5.08 4.22 0.33
C VAL A 123 -5.13 3.88 1.81
N ASP A 124 -5.95 4.62 2.52
CA ASP A 124 -6.28 4.47 3.94
C ASP A 124 -5.08 4.24 4.87
N GLN A 125 -4.06 5.13 4.77
CA GLN A 125 -2.89 5.13 5.64
C GLN A 125 -2.54 6.54 6.12
N THR A 126 -2.59 6.72 7.44
CA THR A 126 -2.13 7.94 8.12
C THR A 126 -0.61 8.13 7.94
N PRO A 127 -0.10 9.37 7.88
CA PRO A 127 1.34 9.60 7.80
C PRO A 127 2.10 9.33 9.12
N TYR A 128 1.39 9.20 10.24
CA TYR A 128 1.97 8.84 11.54
C TYR A 128 0.97 8.02 12.35
N MET A 129 1.38 6.83 12.74
CA MET A 129 0.47 5.86 13.37
C MET A 129 0.32 6.00 14.88
N LEU A 130 1.23 6.70 15.57
CA LEU A 130 1.13 6.85 17.02
C LEU A 130 0.43 8.15 17.37
N ASN A 131 -0.58 8.07 18.24
CA ASN A 131 -1.29 9.24 18.73
C ASN A 131 -0.38 10.08 19.64
N GLU A 132 -0.51 11.39 19.53
CA GLU A 132 0.12 12.40 20.38
C GLU A 132 -0.91 13.48 20.75
N GLN A 133 -0.59 14.35 21.71
CA GLN A 133 -1.52 15.39 22.16
C GLN A 133 -1.99 16.31 21.02
N ASP A 134 -1.11 16.61 20.07
CA ASP A 134 -1.34 17.44 18.89
C ASP A 134 -1.57 16.61 17.60
N TRP A 135 -1.60 15.29 17.72
CA TRP A 135 -1.85 14.35 16.64
C TRP A 135 -2.81 13.23 17.05
N PRO A 136 -4.14 13.46 17.01
CA PRO A 136 -5.14 12.44 17.38
C PRO A 136 -5.56 11.55 16.21
N TYR A 137 -4.76 11.44 15.15
CA TYR A 137 -5.08 10.75 13.90
C TYR A 137 -4.21 9.49 13.69
N GLY A 138 -3.71 8.92 14.77
CA GLY A 138 -2.94 7.69 14.76
C GLY A 138 -3.81 6.45 14.50
N TYR A 139 -3.21 5.29 14.67
CA TYR A 139 -3.85 3.99 14.52
C TYR A 139 -4.58 3.60 15.80
N LEU A 140 -5.92 3.53 15.76
CA LEU A 140 -6.72 3.26 16.97
C LEU A 140 -6.33 4.18 18.13
N ASP A 141 -6.12 3.62 19.31
CA ASP A 141 -5.65 4.29 20.52
C ASP A 141 -4.15 4.08 20.82
N TYR A 142 -3.36 3.70 19.79
CA TYR A 142 -1.94 3.43 19.95
C TYR A 142 -1.14 4.72 20.11
N ASP A 143 -0.27 4.73 21.12
CA ASP A 143 0.67 5.81 21.42
C ASP A 143 2.09 5.26 21.66
N LYS A 144 3.05 6.14 21.94
CA LYS A 144 4.44 5.77 22.22
C LYS A 144 4.62 4.85 23.43
N ASN A 145 3.66 4.83 24.37
CA ASN A 145 3.77 4.08 25.62
C ASN A 145 3.15 2.67 25.51
N ASN A 146 2.15 2.50 24.63
CA ASN A 146 1.33 1.28 24.59
C ASN A 146 1.49 0.44 23.30
N TYR A 147 2.01 1.01 22.20
CA TYR A 147 2.00 0.35 20.88
C TYR A 147 2.74 -1.00 20.86
N LEU A 148 3.81 -1.17 21.65
CA LEU A 148 4.57 -2.44 21.74
C LEU A 148 3.73 -3.56 22.34
N GLU A 149 2.92 -3.25 23.35
CA GLU A 149 2.02 -4.21 24.00
C GLU A 149 0.81 -4.49 23.09
N LEU A 150 0.11 -3.45 22.65
CA LEU A 150 -1.13 -3.59 21.89
C LEU A 150 -0.91 -4.28 20.53
N SER A 151 0.22 -4.02 19.87
CA SER A 151 0.56 -4.62 18.58
C SER A 151 0.82 -6.12 18.61
N GLN A 152 1.08 -6.71 19.79
CA GLN A 152 1.24 -8.17 19.93
C GLN A 152 -0.01 -8.94 19.49
N ASN A 153 -1.17 -8.33 19.66
CA ASN A 153 -2.44 -8.93 19.26
C ASN A 153 -3.02 -8.23 18.03
N GLN A 154 -3.69 -9.00 17.18
CA GLN A 154 -4.45 -8.41 16.09
C GLN A 154 -5.69 -7.71 16.66
N PRO A 155 -5.97 -6.46 16.28
CA PRO A 155 -7.19 -5.77 16.67
C PRO A 155 -8.43 -6.58 16.25
N LYS A 156 -9.43 -6.62 17.12
CA LYS A 156 -10.71 -7.31 16.85
C LYS A 156 -11.66 -6.36 16.11
N VAL A 157 -11.33 -6.03 14.89
CA VAL A 157 -12.12 -5.15 14.02
C VAL A 157 -12.43 -5.83 12.70
N HIS A 158 -13.48 -5.39 12.04
CA HIS A 158 -13.77 -5.78 10.66
C HIS A 158 -13.14 -4.73 9.72
N GLU A 159 -12.24 -5.17 8.85
CA GLU A 159 -11.53 -4.28 7.91
C GLU A 159 -12.45 -3.75 6.81
N THR A 160 -13.56 -4.44 6.54
CA THR A 160 -14.60 -4.06 5.57
C THR A 160 -15.95 -3.91 6.26
N LEU A 161 -16.85 -3.11 5.71
CA LEU A 161 -18.22 -3.00 6.17
C LEU A 161 -19.11 -4.15 5.67
N ASN A 162 -18.97 -4.49 4.39
CA ASN A 162 -19.88 -5.41 3.68
C ASN A 162 -19.17 -6.67 3.21
N GLY A 163 -17.91 -6.87 3.58
CA GLY A 163 -17.06 -7.92 3.04
C GLY A 163 -16.33 -7.48 1.78
N LEU A 164 -15.45 -8.34 1.29
CA LEU A 164 -14.76 -8.13 0.03
C LEU A 164 -15.70 -8.41 -1.15
N ASP A 165 -15.45 -7.76 -2.28
CA ASP A 165 -16.04 -8.13 -3.56
C ASP A 165 -15.81 -9.62 -3.86
N ASP A 166 -16.82 -10.28 -4.42
CA ASP A 166 -16.82 -11.74 -4.64
C ASP A 166 -15.68 -12.19 -5.58
N ASP A 167 -15.39 -11.44 -6.63
CA ASP A 167 -14.31 -11.76 -7.59
C ASP A 167 -12.93 -11.55 -6.97
N VAL A 168 -12.76 -10.52 -6.15
CA VAL A 168 -11.54 -10.29 -5.37
C VAL A 168 -11.37 -11.39 -4.33
N PHE A 169 -12.42 -11.71 -3.59
CA PHE A 169 -12.39 -12.77 -2.57
C PHE A 169 -12.05 -14.14 -3.18
N ALA A 170 -12.65 -14.48 -4.33
CA ALA A 170 -12.39 -15.72 -5.03
C ALA A 170 -10.91 -15.91 -5.44
N LYS A 171 -10.18 -14.81 -5.69
CA LYS A 171 -8.74 -14.85 -6.02
C LYS A 171 -7.86 -14.78 -4.78
N LEU A 172 -8.22 -13.95 -3.80
CA LEU A 172 -7.42 -13.70 -2.60
C LEU A 172 -7.45 -14.88 -1.63
N LYS A 173 -8.62 -15.50 -1.39
CA LYS A 173 -8.76 -16.59 -0.42
C LYS A 173 -7.87 -17.79 -0.71
N PRO A 174 -7.79 -18.34 -1.94
CA PRO A 174 -6.86 -19.43 -2.25
C PRO A 174 -5.39 -19.04 -2.03
N ALA A 175 -5.00 -17.79 -2.37
CA ALA A 175 -3.65 -17.30 -2.17
C ALA A 175 -3.29 -17.24 -0.68
N LYS A 176 -4.17 -16.71 0.18
CA LYS A 176 -3.98 -16.68 1.64
C LYS A 176 -3.88 -18.09 2.25
N ILE A 177 -4.64 -19.05 1.74
CA ILE A 177 -4.59 -20.45 2.20
C ILE A 177 -3.28 -21.12 1.81
N ALA A 178 -2.84 -20.92 0.56
CA ALA A 178 -1.62 -21.53 0.03
C ALA A 178 -0.34 -20.91 0.62
N HIS A 179 -0.37 -19.65 0.97
CA HIS A 179 0.77 -18.88 1.47
C HIS A 179 0.38 -18.06 2.71
N PRO A 180 0.10 -18.72 3.85
CA PRO A 180 -0.36 -18.03 5.04
C PRO A 180 0.68 -17.04 5.55
N PHE A 181 0.20 -15.90 6.02
CA PHE A 181 1.02 -14.88 6.67
C PHE A 181 1.14 -15.19 8.16
N SER A 182 2.33 -15.03 8.70
CA SER A 182 2.60 -15.10 10.15
C SER A 182 2.79 -13.69 10.70
N ARG A 183 1.81 -13.21 11.48
CA ARG A 183 1.93 -11.93 12.20
C ARG A 183 3.07 -11.96 13.20
N GLU A 184 3.23 -13.08 13.92
CA GLU A 184 4.28 -13.27 14.94
C GLU A 184 5.68 -13.10 14.34
N ASP A 185 5.95 -13.75 13.19
CA ASP A 185 7.24 -13.66 12.51
C ASP A 185 7.54 -12.27 11.92
N ASN A 186 6.55 -11.37 11.85
CA ASN A 186 6.66 -10.03 11.28
C ASN A 186 6.24 -8.92 12.28
N LEU A 187 6.19 -9.24 13.57
CA LEU A 187 5.78 -8.28 14.59
C LEU A 187 6.77 -7.11 14.70
N ASP A 188 8.06 -7.39 14.56
CA ASP A 188 9.13 -6.42 14.56
C ASP A 188 8.99 -5.41 13.40
N LEU A 189 8.63 -5.89 12.20
CA LEU A 189 8.32 -5.02 11.06
C LEU A 189 7.11 -4.10 11.36
N LEU A 190 6.05 -4.66 11.94
CA LEU A 190 4.86 -3.87 12.29
C LEU A 190 5.19 -2.77 13.30
N GLN A 191 5.92 -3.13 14.36
CA GLN A 191 6.32 -2.21 15.42
C GLN A 191 7.31 -1.14 14.92
N GLU A 192 8.19 -1.50 13.99
CA GLU A 192 9.09 -0.56 13.34
C GLU A 192 8.31 0.39 12.44
N HIS A 193 7.39 -0.12 11.63
CA HIS A 193 6.51 0.67 10.76
C HIS A 193 5.71 1.73 11.53
N MET A 194 5.17 1.39 12.71
CA MET A 194 4.34 2.30 13.50
C MET A 194 5.09 3.55 13.99
N LYS A 195 6.42 3.49 14.14
CA LYS A 195 7.23 4.59 14.68
C LYS A 195 7.57 5.67 13.65
N HIS A 196 7.42 5.38 12.37
CA HIS A 196 7.81 6.33 11.32
C HIS A 196 6.83 7.49 11.21
N ASP A 197 7.37 8.69 11.29
CA ASP A 197 6.62 9.93 11.10
C ASP A 197 6.89 10.48 9.69
N TRP A 198 5.91 10.33 8.82
CA TRP A 198 5.95 10.79 7.43
C TRP A 198 5.29 12.16 7.24
N ARG A 199 4.85 12.83 8.31
CA ARG A 199 4.26 14.17 8.23
C ARG A 199 5.19 15.17 7.53
N PRO A 200 6.51 15.20 7.81
CA PRO A 200 7.44 16.06 7.05
C PRO A 200 7.47 15.73 5.55
N THR A 201 7.47 14.44 5.18
CA THR A 201 7.45 14.03 3.77
C THR A 201 6.19 14.52 3.05
N VAL A 202 5.03 14.48 3.71
CA VAL A 202 3.77 15.02 3.18
C VAL A 202 3.86 16.54 3.00
N GLN A 203 4.44 17.26 3.97
CA GLN A 203 4.60 18.71 3.93
C GLN A 203 5.52 19.18 2.79
N ASP A 204 6.58 18.43 2.51
CA ASP A 204 7.66 18.84 1.62
C ASP A 204 7.56 18.27 0.20
N THR A 205 6.69 17.27 -0.05
CA THR A 205 6.62 16.59 -1.35
C THR A 205 6.31 17.56 -2.48
N GLN A 206 7.03 17.40 -3.61
CA GLN A 206 6.76 18.09 -4.86
C GLN A 206 6.02 17.19 -5.87
N VAL A 207 5.82 15.92 -5.51
CA VAL A 207 5.08 14.94 -6.31
C VAL A 207 3.59 15.07 -5.98
N PRO A 208 2.67 15.02 -6.96
CA PRO A 208 1.24 14.91 -6.69
C PRO A 208 0.96 13.68 -5.83
N LEU A 209 0.32 13.92 -4.68
CA LEU A 209 0.00 12.88 -3.68
C LEU A 209 -1.50 12.90 -3.39
N TYR A 210 -2.18 11.81 -3.70
CA TYR A 210 -3.59 11.62 -3.40
C TYR A 210 -3.75 10.69 -2.20
N ILE A 211 -4.60 11.09 -1.27
CA ILE A 211 -4.96 10.30 -0.09
C ILE A 211 -6.40 9.87 -0.24
N VAL A 212 -6.63 8.60 -0.54
CA VAL A 212 -7.96 7.99 -0.65
C VAL A 212 -8.28 7.32 0.68
N VAL A 213 -9.24 7.85 1.40
CA VAL A 213 -9.54 7.48 2.79
C VAL A 213 -10.93 6.88 2.89
N ALA A 214 -11.07 5.81 3.65
CA ALA A 214 -12.36 5.21 3.97
C ALA A 214 -13.08 6.04 5.03
N ALA A 215 -14.36 6.37 4.77
CA ALA A 215 -15.18 7.12 5.73
C ALA A 215 -15.44 6.32 7.03
N GLN A 216 -15.45 4.99 6.95
CA GLN A 216 -15.69 4.09 8.07
C GLN A 216 -14.50 3.15 8.30
N SER A 217 -13.27 3.66 8.12
CA SER A 217 -12.07 2.92 8.50
C SER A 217 -12.16 2.48 9.97
N PRO A 218 -11.92 1.21 10.28
CA PRO A 218 -11.90 0.78 11.67
C PRO A 218 -10.62 1.19 12.40
N TYR A 219 -9.64 1.74 11.67
CA TYR A 219 -8.29 2.01 12.16
C TYR A 219 -7.99 3.49 12.35
N TYR A 220 -8.58 4.36 11.50
CA TYR A 220 -8.20 5.76 11.42
C TYR A 220 -9.41 6.70 11.45
N ASP A 221 -9.26 7.84 12.11
CA ASP A 221 -10.15 8.98 11.90
C ASP A 221 -9.86 9.61 10.53
N ALA A 222 -10.84 9.62 9.63
CA ALA A 222 -10.69 10.13 8.26
C ALA A 222 -10.25 11.61 8.19
N ASN A 223 -10.31 12.34 9.30
CA ASN A 223 -9.83 13.74 9.35
C ASN A 223 -8.30 13.85 9.18
N PHE A 224 -7.52 12.77 9.31
CA PHE A 224 -6.09 12.80 8.94
C PHE A 224 -5.90 13.22 7.48
N GLY A 225 -6.78 12.75 6.58
CA GLY A 225 -6.74 13.10 5.15
C GLY A 225 -6.97 14.60 4.93
N LYS A 226 -7.93 15.20 5.66
CA LYS A 226 -8.15 16.66 5.63
C LYS A 226 -6.96 17.45 6.17
N TRP A 227 -6.30 16.90 7.19
CA TRP A 227 -5.07 17.52 7.70
C TRP A 227 -3.98 17.49 6.63
N MET A 228 -3.77 16.37 5.97
CA MET A 228 -2.76 16.21 4.93
C MET A 228 -2.99 17.18 3.75
N ASP A 229 -4.21 17.29 3.26
CA ASP A 229 -4.61 18.18 2.16
C ASP A 229 -4.28 19.66 2.47
N LYS A 230 -4.41 20.07 3.71
CA LYS A 230 -4.09 21.43 4.16
C LYS A 230 -2.58 21.71 4.27
N GLN A 231 -1.73 20.71 4.34
CA GLN A 231 -0.30 20.91 4.53
C GLN A 231 0.41 21.35 3.26
N ASN A 232 -0.05 20.88 2.10
CA ASN A 232 0.67 21.04 0.85
C ASN A 232 -0.30 21.03 -0.36
N LYS A 233 -0.16 21.99 -1.25
CA LYS A 233 -1.00 22.14 -2.47
C LYS A 233 -0.87 20.97 -3.46
N LYS A 234 0.14 20.11 -3.28
CA LYS A 234 0.35 18.88 -4.06
C LYS A 234 -0.37 17.66 -3.46
N VAL A 235 -0.93 17.82 -2.27
CA VAL A 235 -1.64 16.74 -1.57
C VAL A 235 -3.14 16.96 -1.75
N HIS A 236 -3.86 15.90 -2.10
CA HIS A 236 -5.30 15.92 -2.39
C HIS A 236 -6.00 14.83 -1.59
N PHE A 237 -7.06 15.18 -0.89
CA PHE A 237 -7.85 14.26 -0.09
C PHE A 237 -9.13 13.83 -0.80
N ILE A 238 -9.38 12.53 -0.84
CA ILE A 238 -10.61 11.92 -1.37
C ILE A 238 -11.18 11.00 -0.30
N LEU A 239 -12.43 11.25 0.09
CA LEU A 239 -13.18 10.41 1.03
C LEU A 239 -14.04 9.43 0.25
N VAL A 240 -13.99 8.15 0.62
CA VAL A 240 -14.85 7.11 0.07
C VAL A 240 -15.88 6.70 1.11
N ASP A 241 -17.15 7.01 0.83
CA ASP A 241 -18.25 6.66 1.70
C ASP A 241 -18.55 5.15 1.68
N GLN A 242 -19.17 4.67 2.77
CA GLN A 242 -19.60 3.27 2.91
C GLN A 242 -18.49 2.24 2.65
N SER A 243 -17.28 2.57 3.03
CA SER A 243 -16.12 1.71 2.89
C SER A 243 -15.34 1.58 4.20
N GLY A 244 -14.88 0.37 4.46
CA GLY A 244 -13.86 0.09 5.46
C GLY A 244 -12.44 0.25 4.89
N HIS A 245 -11.46 -0.29 5.61
CA HIS A 245 -10.02 -0.15 5.31
C HIS A 245 -9.62 -0.64 3.92
N ASP A 246 -10.21 -1.74 3.45
CA ASP A 246 -9.89 -2.40 2.18
C ASP A 246 -10.68 -1.84 0.99
N ILE A 247 -10.72 -0.49 0.82
CA ILE A 247 -11.52 0.23 -0.19
C ILE A 247 -11.45 -0.45 -1.56
N MET A 248 -10.23 -0.73 -2.05
CA MET A 248 -9.96 -1.26 -3.38
C MET A 248 -10.45 -2.70 -3.59
N ALA A 249 -10.75 -3.39 -2.52
CA ALA A 249 -11.20 -4.78 -2.52
C ALA A 249 -12.66 -4.93 -2.05
N GLU A 250 -13.19 -3.97 -1.29
CA GLU A 250 -14.59 -3.89 -0.88
C GLU A 250 -15.45 -3.21 -1.95
N GLN A 251 -14.95 -2.11 -2.54
CA GLN A 251 -15.61 -1.32 -3.57
C GLN A 251 -14.73 -1.14 -4.82
N PRO A 252 -14.36 -2.23 -5.51
CA PRO A 252 -13.36 -2.18 -6.58
C PRO A 252 -13.75 -1.27 -7.75
N ASP A 253 -15.03 -1.22 -8.11
CA ASP A 253 -15.50 -0.39 -9.22
C ASP A 253 -15.39 1.10 -8.90
N GLU A 254 -15.78 1.51 -7.68
CA GLU A 254 -15.65 2.90 -7.24
C GLU A 254 -14.19 3.29 -7.09
N PHE A 255 -13.36 2.42 -6.52
CA PHE A 255 -11.92 2.69 -6.44
C PHE A 255 -11.27 2.80 -7.83
N ASN A 256 -11.64 1.93 -8.78
CA ASN A 256 -11.16 1.99 -10.17
C ASN A 256 -11.57 3.30 -10.84
N ARG A 257 -12.81 3.78 -10.61
CA ARG A 257 -13.30 5.06 -11.11
C ARG A 257 -12.47 6.22 -10.56
N ILE A 258 -12.29 6.27 -9.24
CA ILE A 258 -11.49 7.29 -8.55
C ILE A 258 -10.06 7.31 -9.08
N LEU A 259 -9.39 6.15 -9.14
CA LEU A 259 -8.02 6.06 -9.62
C LEU A 259 -7.90 6.49 -11.10
N ALA A 260 -8.86 6.11 -11.95
CA ALA A 260 -8.87 6.54 -13.36
C ALA A 260 -9.01 8.07 -13.50
N GLU A 261 -9.83 8.71 -12.66
CA GLU A 261 -9.95 10.17 -12.60
C GLU A 261 -8.64 10.82 -12.17
N ILE A 262 -8.01 10.33 -11.10
CA ILE A 262 -6.70 10.81 -10.63
C ILE A 262 -5.65 10.72 -11.74
N LEU A 263 -5.55 9.58 -12.42
CA LEU A 263 -4.60 9.38 -13.53
C LEU A 263 -4.85 10.37 -14.67
N LYS A 264 -6.12 10.56 -15.05
CA LYS A 264 -6.52 11.50 -16.11
C LYS A 264 -6.19 12.96 -15.75
N GLU A 265 -6.48 13.39 -14.53
CA GLU A 265 -6.20 14.76 -14.05
C GLU A 265 -4.70 15.08 -14.09
N ASN A 266 -3.85 14.08 -13.88
CA ASN A 266 -2.39 14.21 -13.90
C ASN A 266 -1.77 13.90 -15.29
N ASN A 267 -2.59 13.74 -16.33
CA ASN A 267 -2.14 13.35 -17.67
C ASN A 267 -1.28 12.08 -17.70
N TYR A 268 -1.57 11.20 -16.78
CA TYR A 268 -0.85 9.95 -16.59
C TYR A 268 -1.42 8.75 -17.40
#